data_6b3aab92c36c9ee9b632c18499e14a17
#
_entry.id   6b3aab92c36c9ee9b632c18499e14a17
#
_cell.length_a   1.000
_cell.length_b   1.000
_cell.length_c   1.000
_cell.angle_alpha   90.00
_cell.angle_beta   90.00
_cell.angle_gamma   90.00
#
_symmetry.space_group_name_H-M   'P 1'
#
loop_
_entity.id
_entity.type
_entity.pdbx_description
1 polymer ?
#
loop_
_entity_poly.entity_id
_entity_poly.type
_entity_poly.pdbx_seq_one_letter_code
_entity_poly.pdbx_strand_id
1 'polypeptide(L)'
;KHQLDLSNYIPRSEFLIGLNQEFGGTDILFIGTTGNTAREMYSFMPDTNNFYMAGNMGGALSVGFGAAKAGKKVVVCGGDAEFVMHMGGITTAGRDANQVNLTYILFDNEQNKSTGGQNSYQKHLDYINLAINSGFNVENDIVREVEDLKSVVKHIKGLKFIHVKCGLDEETPRPPLDEVKKSKF
;
A
#
# COMPACT_ATOMS: atom_id res chain seq x y z
N LYS A 1 -27.61 5.64 6.31
CA LYS A 1 -26.34 5.41 5.60
C LYS A 1 -25.45 6.62 5.90
N HIS A 2 -24.53 6.50 6.83
CA HIS A 2 -23.53 7.53 7.03
C HIS A 2 -22.53 7.39 5.87
N GLN A 3 -22.67 8.23 4.87
CA GLN A 3 -21.66 8.41 3.85
C GLN A 3 -20.53 9.20 4.51
N LEU A 4 -19.34 8.61 4.53
CA LEU A 4 -18.16 9.29 5.05
C LEU A 4 -17.81 10.44 4.10
N ASP A 5 -17.67 11.62 4.66
CA ASP A 5 -17.15 12.76 3.92
C ASP A 5 -15.62 12.63 3.83
N LEU A 6 -15.14 12.13 2.70
CA LEU A 6 -13.71 12.00 2.39
C LEU A 6 -13.17 13.21 1.62
N SER A 7 -13.99 14.26 1.42
CA SER A 7 -13.62 15.43 0.62
C SER A 7 -12.46 16.24 1.23
N ASN A 8 -12.25 16.11 2.55
CA ASN A 8 -11.18 16.79 3.28
C ASN A 8 -9.87 16.00 3.35
N TYR A 9 -9.80 14.82 2.72
CA TYR A 9 -8.60 14.00 2.72
C TYR A 9 -7.89 14.06 1.37
N ILE A 10 -6.57 14.11 1.42
CA ILE A 10 -5.73 14.06 0.22
C ILE A 10 -5.97 12.74 -0.51
N PRO A 11 -6.22 12.76 -1.84
CA PRO A 11 -6.39 11.55 -2.63
C PRO A 11 -5.15 10.66 -2.59
N ARG A 12 -5.32 9.34 -2.71
CA ARG A 12 -4.20 8.39 -2.77
C ARG A 12 -3.22 8.72 -3.90
N SER A 13 -3.68 9.19 -5.04
CA SER A 13 -2.83 9.59 -6.17
C SER A 13 -1.75 10.59 -5.80
N GLU A 14 -2.06 11.58 -4.96
CA GLU A 14 -1.08 12.58 -4.52
C GLU A 14 0.03 11.95 -3.65
N PHE A 15 -0.31 11.00 -2.79
CA PHE A 15 0.69 10.23 -2.05
C PHE A 15 1.58 9.40 -2.97
N LEU A 16 1.02 8.77 -4.00
CA LEU A 16 1.79 7.99 -4.97
C LEU A 16 2.71 8.87 -5.81
N ILE A 17 2.26 10.05 -6.23
CA ILE A 17 3.10 11.05 -6.91
C ILE A 17 4.26 11.46 -6.00
N GLY A 18 4.00 11.73 -4.73
CA GLY A 18 5.04 12.04 -3.76
C GLY A 18 6.07 10.93 -3.58
N LEU A 19 5.63 9.67 -3.53
CA LEU A 19 6.52 8.51 -3.47
C LEU A 19 7.36 8.39 -4.75
N ASN A 20 6.78 8.63 -5.93
CA ASN A 20 7.52 8.61 -7.20
C ASN A 20 8.60 9.69 -7.24
N GLN A 21 8.28 10.90 -6.80
CA GLN A 21 9.24 12.01 -6.75
C GLN A 21 10.43 11.71 -5.82
N GLU A 22 10.17 11.08 -4.69
CA GLU A 22 11.21 10.80 -3.68
C GLU A 22 12.04 9.56 -4.02
N PHE A 23 11.43 8.51 -4.57
CA PHE A 23 12.05 7.20 -4.72
C PHE A 23 12.24 6.74 -6.17
N GLY A 24 11.89 7.57 -7.16
CA GLY A 24 12.14 7.29 -8.57
C GLY A 24 13.62 7.02 -8.83
N GLY A 25 13.92 5.99 -9.62
CA GLY A 25 15.29 5.59 -9.95
C GLY A 25 16.03 4.84 -8.84
N THR A 26 15.41 4.56 -7.69
CA THR A 26 16.01 3.74 -6.63
C THR A 26 15.82 2.24 -6.89
N ASP A 27 16.55 1.40 -6.13
CA ASP A 27 16.47 -0.06 -6.20
C ASP A 27 15.31 -0.65 -5.34
N ILE A 28 14.52 0.22 -4.72
CA ILE A 28 13.38 -0.18 -3.89
C ILE A 28 12.31 -0.80 -4.78
N LEU A 29 11.84 -1.98 -4.40
CA LEU A 29 10.72 -2.64 -5.07
C LEU A 29 9.40 -2.18 -4.46
N PHE A 30 8.57 -1.51 -5.25
CA PHE A 30 7.20 -1.16 -4.88
C PHE A 30 6.23 -2.22 -5.38
N ILE A 31 5.36 -2.70 -4.51
CA ILE A 31 4.33 -3.70 -4.85
C ILE A 31 2.96 -3.09 -4.62
N GLY A 32 2.19 -2.96 -5.70
CA GLY A 32 0.81 -2.48 -5.63
C GLY A 32 -0.17 -3.62 -5.47
N THR A 33 -1.07 -3.51 -4.49
CA THR A 33 -2.18 -4.45 -4.39
C THR A 33 -3.10 -4.36 -5.61
N THR A 34 -3.78 -5.46 -5.92
CA THR A 34 -4.68 -5.51 -7.07
C THR A 34 -5.78 -4.46 -7.00
N GLY A 35 -6.30 -4.04 -8.15
CA GLY A 35 -7.37 -3.07 -8.27
C GLY A 35 -6.89 -1.66 -8.49
N ASN A 36 -7.55 -0.67 -7.87
CA ASN A 36 -7.28 0.74 -8.15
C ASN A 36 -5.88 1.19 -7.72
N THR A 37 -5.36 0.67 -6.62
CA THR A 37 -4.00 1.00 -6.16
C THR A 37 -2.95 0.66 -7.22
N ALA A 38 -2.98 -0.55 -7.79
CA ALA A 38 -2.05 -0.94 -8.84
C ALA A 38 -2.20 -0.07 -10.10
N ARG A 39 -3.43 0.27 -10.49
CA ARG A 39 -3.70 1.14 -11.65
C ARG A 39 -3.18 2.55 -11.45
N GLU A 40 -3.37 3.11 -10.27
CA GLU A 40 -2.88 4.43 -9.92
C GLU A 40 -1.35 4.44 -9.84
N MET A 41 -0.72 3.41 -9.25
CA MET A 41 0.73 3.27 -9.26
C MET A 41 1.29 3.21 -10.68
N TYR A 42 0.65 2.47 -11.58
CA TYR A 42 1.06 2.42 -12.99
C TYR A 42 1.08 3.82 -13.63
N SER A 43 0.10 4.65 -13.33
CA SER A 43 -0.03 5.98 -13.92
C SER A 43 0.78 7.06 -13.21
N PHE A 44 0.92 6.98 -11.89
CA PHE A 44 1.48 8.05 -11.07
C PHE A 44 2.87 7.75 -10.50
N MET A 45 3.36 6.51 -10.67
CA MET A 45 4.70 6.10 -10.23
C MET A 45 5.52 5.49 -11.39
N PRO A 46 5.74 6.24 -12.50
CA PRO A 46 6.43 5.71 -13.68
C PRO A 46 7.94 5.48 -13.48
N ASP A 47 8.54 6.18 -12.51
CA ASP A 47 10.00 6.17 -12.32
C ASP A 47 10.46 5.19 -11.23
N THR A 48 9.54 4.58 -10.50
CA THR A 48 9.82 3.59 -9.46
C THR A 48 9.86 2.18 -10.04
N ASN A 49 10.53 1.26 -9.34
CA ASN A 49 10.59 -0.15 -9.70
C ASN A 49 9.34 -0.86 -9.15
N ASN A 50 8.36 -1.11 -9.99
CA ASN A 50 7.02 -1.54 -9.57
C ASN A 50 6.70 -2.98 -9.99
N PHE A 51 6.02 -3.68 -9.08
CA PHE A 51 5.31 -4.92 -9.34
C PHE A 51 3.82 -4.72 -9.04
N TYR A 52 2.98 -5.11 -9.97
CA TYR A 52 1.53 -4.95 -9.87
C TYR A 52 0.86 -6.29 -9.65
N MET A 53 0.14 -6.44 -8.53
CA MET A 53 -0.66 -7.64 -8.28
C MET A 53 -1.84 -7.71 -9.26
N ALA A 54 -2.05 -8.89 -9.82
CA ALA A 54 -3.21 -9.22 -10.64
C ALA A 54 -4.02 -10.33 -9.97
N GLY A 55 -5.25 -10.03 -9.56
CA GLY A 55 -6.04 -10.94 -8.73
C GLY A 55 -5.47 -11.05 -7.31
N ASN A 56 -5.96 -12.00 -6.53
CA ASN A 56 -5.51 -12.29 -5.16
C ASN A 56 -5.47 -11.04 -4.25
N MET A 57 -6.61 -10.42 -4.01
CA MET A 57 -6.73 -9.32 -3.05
C MET A 57 -6.26 -9.77 -1.67
N GLY A 58 -5.38 -8.99 -1.06
CA GLY A 58 -4.74 -9.31 0.22
C GLY A 58 -3.40 -10.05 0.10
N GLY A 59 -3.01 -10.48 -1.09
CA GLY A 59 -1.76 -11.22 -1.30
C GLY A 59 -0.50 -10.37 -1.40
N ALA A 60 -0.63 -9.05 -1.55
CA ALA A 60 0.51 -8.16 -1.79
C ALA A 60 1.55 -8.19 -0.67
N LEU A 61 1.12 -8.22 0.59
CA LEU A 61 2.03 -8.35 1.74
C LEU A 61 2.87 -9.64 1.67
N SER A 62 2.24 -10.78 1.35
CA SER A 62 2.94 -12.07 1.28
C SER A 62 3.97 -12.10 0.15
N VAL A 63 3.66 -11.52 -1.01
CA VAL A 63 4.62 -11.37 -2.13
C VAL A 63 5.77 -10.45 -1.73
N GLY A 64 5.46 -9.30 -1.11
CA GLY A 64 6.46 -8.37 -0.62
C GLY A 64 7.37 -8.98 0.44
N PHE A 65 6.81 -9.75 1.36
CA PHE A 65 7.57 -10.48 2.37
C PHE A 65 8.54 -11.49 1.74
N GLY A 66 8.08 -12.26 0.75
CA GLY A 66 8.96 -13.18 0.01
C GLY A 66 10.12 -12.46 -0.67
N ALA A 67 9.86 -11.33 -1.34
CA ALA A 67 10.90 -10.50 -1.97
C ALA A 67 11.88 -9.92 -0.94
N ALA A 68 11.38 -9.47 0.22
CA ALA A 68 12.21 -8.96 1.31
C ALA A 68 13.08 -10.05 1.93
N LYS A 69 12.57 -11.27 2.09
CA LYS A 69 13.37 -12.45 2.51
C LYS A 69 14.46 -12.79 1.52
N ALA A 70 14.26 -12.50 0.24
CA ALA A 70 15.30 -12.62 -0.81
C ALA A 70 16.27 -11.42 -0.84
N GLY A 71 16.25 -10.54 0.14
CA GLY A 71 17.20 -9.43 0.31
C GLY A 71 16.81 -8.12 -0.38
N LYS A 72 15.59 -8.01 -0.91
CA LYS A 72 15.12 -6.75 -1.50
C LYS A 72 14.64 -5.77 -0.42
N LYS A 73 14.81 -4.47 -0.69
CA LYS A 73 14.08 -3.42 0.03
C LYS A 73 12.73 -3.27 -0.62
N VAL A 74 11.66 -3.44 0.15
CA VAL A 74 10.30 -3.53 -0.39
C VAL A 74 9.37 -2.53 0.27
N VAL A 75 8.55 -1.86 -0.54
CA VAL A 75 7.41 -1.08 -0.10
C VAL A 75 6.14 -1.68 -0.71
N VAL A 76 5.21 -2.11 0.13
CA VAL A 76 3.90 -2.61 -0.31
C VAL A 76 2.88 -1.49 -0.17
N CYS A 77 2.19 -1.17 -1.26
CA CYS A 77 1.05 -0.25 -1.27
C CYS A 77 -0.24 -1.06 -1.23
N GLY A 78 -0.82 -1.17 -0.04
CA GLY A 78 -2.05 -1.89 0.22
C GLY A 78 -3.26 -0.96 0.41
N GLY A 79 -4.44 -1.53 0.57
CA GLY A 79 -5.68 -0.83 0.89
C GLY A 79 -6.38 -1.46 2.08
N ASP A 80 -7.28 -0.72 2.71
CA ASP A 80 -8.02 -1.17 3.90
C ASP A 80 -8.85 -2.44 3.65
N ALA A 81 -9.58 -2.50 2.55
CA ALA A 81 -10.40 -3.67 2.22
C ALA A 81 -9.55 -4.91 1.93
N GLU A 82 -8.48 -4.77 1.15
CA GLU A 82 -7.61 -5.90 0.82
C GLU A 82 -6.81 -6.39 2.03
N PHE A 83 -6.39 -5.48 2.91
CA PHE A 83 -5.69 -5.82 4.14
C PHE A 83 -6.51 -6.79 5.01
N VAL A 84 -7.80 -6.50 5.19
CA VAL A 84 -8.69 -7.35 5.98
C VAL A 84 -8.91 -8.71 5.36
N MET A 85 -8.93 -8.81 4.04
CA MET A 85 -9.13 -10.09 3.33
C MET A 85 -8.02 -11.11 3.61
N HIS A 86 -6.81 -10.66 3.95
CA HIS A 86 -5.68 -11.54 4.26
C HIS A 86 -4.89 -11.07 5.48
N MET A 87 -5.59 -10.56 6.47
CA MET A 87 -5.01 -9.97 7.67
C MET A 87 -4.05 -10.91 8.43
N GLY A 88 -4.28 -12.22 8.38
CA GLY A 88 -3.38 -13.20 8.98
C GLY A 88 -1.94 -13.16 8.46
N GLY A 89 -1.70 -12.58 7.27
CA GLY A 89 -0.36 -12.40 6.72
C GLY A 89 0.59 -11.55 7.58
N ILE A 90 0.04 -10.62 8.39
CA ILE A 90 0.86 -9.81 9.30
C ILE A 90 1.57 -10.64 10.35
N THR A 91 0.94 -11.70 10.84
CA THR A 91 1.54 -12.58 11.87
C THR A 91 2.70 -13.39 11.29
N THR A 92 2.61 -13.79 10.03
CA THR A 92 3.70 -14.47 9.31
C THR A 92 4.89 -13.55 9.09
N ALA A 93 4.64 -12.31 8.63
CA ALA A 93 5.69 -11.32 8.43
C ALA A 93 6.36 -10.95 9.76
N GLY A 94 5.58 -10.79 10.83
CA GLY A 94 6.09 -10.41 12.16
C GLY A 94 7.07 -11.39 12.77
N ARG A 95 6.95 -12.69 12.50
CA ARG A 95 7.92 -13.69 12.99
C ARG A 95 9.34 -13.42 12.55
N ASP A 96 9.51 -12.84 11.37
CA ASP A 96 10.81 -12.59 10.75
C ASP A 96 11.13 -11.08 10.66
N ALA A 97 10.54 -10.26 11.52
CA ALA A 97 10.60 -8.80 11.46
C ALA A 97 12.05 -8.26 11.39
N ASN A 98 13.00 -8.89 12.10
CA ASN A 98 14.41 -8.48 12.12
C ASN A 98 15.22 -8.95 10.91
N GLN A 99 14.63 -9.72 10.00
CA GLN A 99 15.30 -10.33 8.86
C GLN A 99 14.92 -9.73 7.51
N VAL A 100 14.04 -8.72 7.51
CA VAL A 100 13.49 -8.13 6.29
C VAL A 100 13.54 -6.62 6.34
N ASN A 101 13.62 -5.99 5.16
CA ASN A 101 13.42 -4.56 4.97
C ASN A 101 12.16 -4.37 4.14
N LEU A 102 11.03 -4.31 4.83
CA LEU A 102 9.70 -4.23 4.25
C LEU A 102 8.87 -3.17 4.96
N THR A 103 8.34 -2.24 4.19
CA THR A 103 7.34 -1.27 4.65
C THR A 103 6.00 -1.58 4.01
N TYR A 104 4.97 -1.78 4.81
CA TYR A 104 3.59 -1.89 4.35
C TYR A 104 2.86 -0.57 4.59
N ILE A 105 2.39 0.05 3.51
CA ILE A 105 1.56 1.26 3.56
C ILE A 105 0.11 0.84 3.37
N LEU A 106 -0.72 1.08 4.38
CA LEU A 106 -2.15 0.88 4.30
C LEU A 106 -2.81 2.20 3.90
N PHE A 107 -3.26 2.29 2.65
CA PHE A 107 -4.07 3.41 2.17
C PHE A 107 -5.52 3.17 2.54
N ASP A 108 -5.99 3.88 3.56
CA ASP A 108 -7.34 3.75 4.10
C ASP A 108 -8.23 4.86 3.56
N ASN A 109 -9.05 4.52 2.58
CA ASN A 109 -10.09 5.37 2.04
C ASN A 109 -11.51 4.93 2.44
N GLU A 110 -11.62 3.98 3.37
CA GLU A 110 -12.86 3.41 3.91
C GLU A 110 -13.82 2.83 2.84
N GLN A 111 -13.30 2.56 1.64
CA GLN A 111 -14.12 2.05 0.53
C GLN A 111 -13.38 1.01 -0.32
N ASN A 112 -14.13 0.03 -0.80
CA ASN A 112 -13.69 -0.89 -1.85
C ASN A 112 -14.15 -0.40 -3.23
N LYS A 113 -13.52 0.69 -3.72
CA LYS A 113 -13.91 1.36 -4.98
C LYS A 113 -13.79 0.45 -6.20
N SER A 114 -12.87 -0.50 -6.20
CA SER A 114 -12.62 -1.40 -7.32
C SER A 114 -13.80 -2.34 -7.64
N THR A 115 -14.68 -2.58 -6.67
CA THR A 115 -15.86 -3.45 -6.81
C THR A 115 -17.20 -2.73 -6.69
N GLY A 116 -17.20 -1.39 -6.67
CA GLY A 116 -18.42 -0.60 -6.65
C GLY A 116 -18.53 0.41 -5.50
N GLY A 117 -17.44 0.68 -4.76
CA GLY A 117 -17.42 1.71 -3.73
C GLY A 117 -18.13 1.34 -2.45
N GLN A 118 -18.19 0.04 -2.14
CA GLN A 118 -18.75 -0.41 -0.87
C GLN A 118 -17.90 0.12 0.28
N ASN A 119 -18.56 0.60 1.33
CA ASN A 119 -17.87 0.99 2.56
C ASN A 119 -17.24 -0.23 3.22
N SER A 120 -15.97 -0.13 3.61
CA SER A 120 -15.27 -1.23 4.28
C SER A 120 -15.73 -1.44 5.72
N TYR A 121 -16.37 -0.44 6.34
CA TYR A 121 -16.91 -0.47 7.71
C TYR A 121 -15.89 -0.87 8.81
N GLN A 122 -14.62 -0.61 8.59
CA GLN A 122 -13.54 -1.05 9.49
C GLN A 122 -13.21 -0.05 10.61
N LYS A 123 -14.13 0.84 10.98
CA LYS A 123 -13.92 1.86 12.03
C LYS A 123 -13.60 1.28 13.41
N HIS A 124 -13.93 0.02 13.65
CA HIS A 124 -13.63 -0.69 14.90
C HIS A 124 -12.24 -1.32 14.90
N LEU A 125 -11.53 -1.32 13.79
CA LEU A 125 -10.18 -1.85 13.71
C LEU A 125 -9.15 -0.76 13.99
N ASP A 126 -8.30 -1.04 14.95
CA ASP A 126 -7.09 -0.26 15.17
C ASP A 126 -5.93 -0.92 14.41
N TYR A 127 -5.72 -0.50 13.17
CA TYR A 127 -4.71 -1.06 12.28
C TYR A 127 -3.29 -0.93 12.85
N ILE A 128 -3.01 0.19 13.54
CA ILE A 128 -1.70 0.46 14.14
C ILE A 128 -1.42 -0.55 15.24
N ASN A 129 -2.34 -0.72 16.17
CA ASN A 129 -2.16 -1.67 17.27
C ASN A 129 -2.16 -3.13 16.77
N LEU A 130 -2.92 -3.46 15.74
CA LEU A 130 -2.84 -4.78 15.09
C LEU A 130 -1.44 -5.04 14.53
N ALA A 131 -0.85 -4.07 13.85
CA ALA A 131 0.49 -4.17 13.30
C ALA A 131 1.55 -4.29 14.39
N ILE A 132 1.50 -3.45 15.42
CA ILE A 132 2.42 -3.49 16.57
C ILE A 132 2.37 -4.86 17.25
N ASN A 133 1.18 -5.34 17.57
CA ASN A 133 0.98 -6.64 18.24
C ASN A 133 1.38 -7.84 17.37
N SER A 134 1.53 -7.62 16.06
CA SER A 134 2.00 -8.61 15.10
C SER A 134 3.50 -8.52 14.82
N GLY A 135 4.23 -7.61 15.44
CA GLY A 135 5.69 -7.48 15.31
C GLY A 135 6.18 -6.43 14.30
N PHE A 136 5.31 -5.56 13.79
CA PHE A 136 5.71 -4.43 12.96
C PHE A 136 6.19 -3.26 13.83
N ASN A 137 7.18 -2.53 13.32
CA ASN A 137 7.51 -1.21 13.85
C ASN A 137 6.54 -0.19 13.27
N VAL A 138 6.01 0.66 14.14
CA VAL A 138 5.18 1.80 13.75
C VAL A 138 5.81 3.05 14.36
N GLU A 139 6.25 3.96 13.50
CA GLU A 139 6.98 5.16 13.93
C GLU A 139 6.06 6.37 14.10
N ASN A 140 4.90 6.35 13.47
CA ASN A 140 3.99 7.48 13.38
C ASN A 140 2.57 7.08 13.73
N ASP A 141 1.79 8.06 14.14
CA ASP A 141 0.34 8.00 14.14
C ASP A 141 -0.20 7.96 12.70
N ILE A 142 -1.51 8.04 12.52
CA ILE A 142 -2.14 8.07 11.20
C ILE A 142 -1.58 9.21 10.35
N VAL A 143 -0.99 8.88 9.22
CA VAL A 143 -0.44 9.83 8.26
C VAL A 143 -1.56 10.43 7.41
N ARG A 144 -1.55 11.75 7.23
CA ARG A 144 -2.54 12.51 6.47
C ARG A 144 -1.93 13.41 5.40
N GLU A 145 -0.62 13.65 5.46
CA GLU A 145 0.10 14.55 4.58
C GLU A 145 1.16 13.81 3.76
N VAL A 146 1.38 14.24 2.51
CA VAL A 146 2.32 13.61 1.58
C VAL A 146 3.75 13.65 2.10
N GLU A 147 4.17 14.80 2.64
CA GLU A 147 5.55 14.96 3.14
C GLU A 147 5.83 14.10 4.37
N ASP A 148 4.81 13.87 5.22
CA ASP A 148 4.94 12.95 6.35
C ASP A 148 5.15 11.51 5.85
N LEU A 149 4.40 11.07 4.84
CA LEU A 149 4.59 9.73 4.25
C LEU A 149 6.00 9.58 3.66
N LYS A 150 6.46 10.54 2.89
CA LYS A 150 7.82 10.53 2.31
C LYS A 150 8.89 10.40 3.39
N SER A 151 8.75 11.18 4.47
CA SER A 151 9.68 11.15 5.59
C SER A 151 9.74 9.78 6.27
N VAL A 152 8.59 9.17 6.54
CA VAL A 152 8.54 7.86 7.23
C VAL A 152 9.08 6.74 6.34
N VAL A 153 8.81 6.77 5.03
CA VAL A 153 9.28 5.73 4.09
C VAL A 153 10.78 5.83 3.83
N LYS A 154 11.41 6.98 4.03
CA LYS A 154 12.84 7.23 3.73
C LYS A 154 13.80 6.19 4.32
N HIS A 155 13.49 5.67 5.49
CA HIS A 155 14.34 4.73 6.21
C HIS A 155 13.74 3.33 6.20
N ILE A 156 13.81 2.64 5.04
CA ILE A 156 13.38 1.24 4.94
C ILE A 156 14.37 0.36 5.69
N LYS A 157 14.09 0.15 6.97
CA LYS A 157 14.86 -0.75 7.83
C LYS A 157 13.91 -1.53 8.72
N GLY A 158 14.04 -2.85 8.67
CA GLY A 158 13.16 -3.74 9.41
C GLY A 158 11.78 -3.85 8.80
N LEU A 159 10.84 -4.35 9.56
CA LEU A 159 9.43 -4.50 9.18
C LEU A 159 8.63 -3.33 9.72
N LYS A 160 8.06 -2.50 8.83
CA LYS A 160 7.31 -1.30 9.16
C LYS A 160 5.89 -1.35 8.66
N PHE A 161 5.00 -0.69 9.40
CA PHE A 161 3.63 -0.45 9.00
C PHE A 161 3.31 1.04 9.08
N ILE A 162 2.64 1.56 8.06
CA ILE A 162 2.20 2.96 7.97
C ILE A 162 0.72 2.98 7.65
N HIS A 163 -0.08 3.61 8.49
CA HIS A 163 -1.50 3.87 8.23
C HIS A 163 -1.65 5.26 7.61
N VAL A 164 -2.08 5.32 6.36
CA VAL A 164 -2.36 6.56 5.64
C VAL A 164 -3.86 6.72 5.49
N LYS A 165 -4.41 7.79 6.03
CA LYS A 165 -5.79 8.17 5.76
C LYS A 165 -5.85 9.01 4.51
N CYS A 166 -6.56 8.55 3.49
CA CYS A 166 -6.65 9.21 2.20
C CYS A 166 -8.09 9.33 1.69
N GLY A 167 -8.28 10.25 0.76
CA GLY A 167 -9.52 10.42 0.03
C GLY A 167 -9.60 9.53 -1.20
N LEU A 168 -10.65 9.76 -1.98
CA LEU A 168 -10.90 9.07 -3.25
C LEU A 168 -10.51 9.98 -4.41
N ASP A 169 -9.86 9.40 -5.41
CA ASP A 169 -9.76 10.02 -6.71
C ASP A 169 -11.10 9.95 -7.45
N GLU A 170 -11.44 10.97 -8.22
CA GLU A 170 -12.68 10.99 -9.00
C GLU A 170 -12.66 9.86 -10.03
N GLU A 171 -11.56 9.74 -10.76
CA GLU A 171 -11.35 8.70 -11.77
C GLU A 171 -10.08 7.90 -11.48
N THR A 172 -10.15 6.59 -11.65
CA THR A 172 -8.98 5.72 -11.58
C THR A 172 -8.49 5.43 -12.99
N PRO A 173 -7.24 5.78 -13.33
CA PRO A 173 -6.66 5.47 -14.64
C PRO A 173 -6.72 3.96 -14.92
N ARG A 174 -6.80 3.60 -16.20
CA ARG A 174 -6.70 2.21 -16.64
C ARG A 174 -5.48 2.06 -17.55
N PRO A 175 -4.54 1.18 -17.20
CA PRO A 175 -3.42 0.88 -18.10
C PRO A 175 -3.93 0.30 -19.43
N PRO A 176 -3.25 0.58 -20.55
CA PRO A 176 -3.60 -0.01 -21.83
C PRO A 176 -3.50 -1.54 -21.77
N LEU A 177 -4.47 -2.25 -22.37
CA LEU A 177 -4.47 -3.72 -22.39
C LEU A 177 -3.24 -4.32 -23.08
N ASP A 178 -2.63 -3.57 -24.00
CA ASP A 178 -1.45 -4.01 -24.75
C ASP A 178 -0.18 -4.08 -23.89
N GLU A 179 -0.07 -3.26 -22.84
CA GLU A 179 1.05 -3.33 -21.90
C GLU A 179 1.02 -4.62 -21.07
N VAL A 180 -0.18 -5.11 -20.72
CA VAL A 180 -0.34 -6.39 -20.03
C VAL A 180 0.10 -7.56 -20.92
N LYS A 181 -0.07 -7.46 -22.24
CA LYS A 181 0.37 -8.49 -23.21
C LYS A 181 1.87 -8.47 -23.48
N LYS A 182 2.54 -7.34 -23.24
CA LYS A 182 3.98 -7.19 -23.45
C LYS A 182 4.82 -7.68 -22.28
N SER A 183 4.26 -7.74 -21.08
CA SER A 183 4.91 -8.38 -19.93
C SER A 183 4.90 -9.89 -20.12
N LYS A 184 5.80 -10.40 -20.94
CA LYS A 184 6.09 -11.83 -20.98
C LYS A 184 7.00 -12.16 -19.80
N PHE A 185 6.54 -13.05 -18.97
CA PHE A 185 7.32 -13.70 -17.93
C PHE A 185 8.48 -14.48 -18.53
#